data_8e201db3b1f171b3f660ab93a942f5ce
#
_entry.id   8e201db3b1f171b3f660ab93a942f5ce
#
_cell.length_a   1.000
_cell.length_b   1.000
_cell.length_c   1.000
_cell.angle_alpha   90.00
_cell.angle_beta   90.00
_cell.angle_gamma   90.00
#
_symmetry.space_group_name_H-M   'P 1'
#
loop_
_entity.id
_entity.type
_entity.pdbx_description
1 polymer ?
#
loop_
_entity_poly.entity_id
_entity_poly.type
_entity_poly.pdbx_seq_one_letter_code
_entity_poly.pdbx_strand_id
1 'polypeptide(L)'
;MKIYITAPFRNGDNKAEIEELCLVVRKSGFEDFCFIRDIENYQKVFNDPHELMQRAKAEIEKCDALLIDYDGPGNGRIIELGIAYALNKQIILIAKKGTKIKDTVAGVADKIIEYEKLEDIIEYLSA
;
A
#
# COMPACT_ATOMS: atom_id res chain seq x y z
N MET A 1 -4.18 1.82 15.02
CA MET A 1 -4.11 0.85 13.92
C MET A 1 -2.95 1.20 13.02
N LYS A 2 -2.15 0.21 12.69
CA LYS A 2 -0.97 0.36 11.82
C LYS A 2 -1.30 -0.13 10.42
N ILE A 3 -1.02 0.70 9.42
CA ILE A 3 -1.33 0.41 8.01
C ILE A 3 -0.04 0.22 7.22
N TYR A 4 0.06 -0.93 6.55
CA TYR A 4 1.13 -1.22 5.59
C TYR A 4 0.73 -0.61 4.24
N ILE A 5 1.54 0.33 3.76
CA ILE A 5 1.26 1.06 2.52
C ILE A 5 2.09 0.47 1.39
N THR A 6 1.45 0.09 0.30
CA THR A 6 2.12 -0.36 -0.91
C THR A 6 1.67 0.50 -2.10
N ALA A 7 2.62 1.09 -2.77
CA ALA A 7 2.41 2.02 -3.87
C ALA A 7 3.41 1.74 -4.99
N PRO A 8 3.14 2.22 -6.21
CA PRO A 8 4.09 2.06 -7.30
C PRO A 8 5.41 2.76 -6.94
N PHE A 9 6.52 2.09 -7.22
CA PHE A 9 7.83 2.71 -7.07
C PHE A 9 8.48 2.87 -8.44
N ARG A 10 8.74 4.12 -8.84
CA ARG A 10 9.29 4.45 -10.15
C ARG A 10 10.74 4.92 -10.02
N ASN A 11 11.58 4.08 -9.41
CA ASN A 11 13.01 4.33 -9.25
C ASN A 11 13.34 5.71 -8.63
N GLY A 12 12.51 6.15 -7.70
CA GLY A 12 12.69 7.42 -7.01
C GLY A 12 11.96 8.60 -7.64
N ASP A 13 11.47 8.48 -8.86
CA ASP A 13 10.80 9.58 -9.56
C ASP A 13 9.49 10.00 -8.87
N ASN A 14 8.87 9.08 -8.13
CA ASN A 14 7.62 9.34 -7.42
C ASN A 14 7.77 9.32 -5.89
N LYS A 15 8.99 9.58 -5.39
CA LYS A 15 9.22 9.63 -3.94
C LYS A 15 8.30 10.63 -3.24
N ALA A 16 8.11 11.81 -3.81
CA ALA A 16 7.25 12.83 -3.24
C ALA A 16 5.80 12.33 -3.11
N GLU A 17 5.31 11.60 -4.09
CA GLU A 17 3.95 11.03 -4.06
C GLU A 17 3.82 9.98 -2.96
N ILE A 18 4.84 9.13 -2.79
CA ILE A 18 4.86 8.12 -1.73
C ILE A 18 4.85 8.78 -0.35
N GLU A 19 5.68 9.80 -0.16
CA GLU A 19 5.72 10.56 1.09
C GLU A 19 4.39 11.24 1.39
N GLU A 20 3.75 11.79 0.37
CA GLU A 20 2.42 12.41 0.52
C GLU A 20 1.38 11.39 0.94
N LEU A 21 1.39 10.21 0.33
CA LEU A 21 0.45 9.15 0.69
C LEU A 21 0.65 8.72 2.15
N CYS A 22 1.89 8.53 2.56
CA CYS A 22 2.19 8.19 3.95
C CYS A 22 1.70 9.27 4.91
N LEU A 23 1.90 10.54 4.55
CA LEU A 23 1.43 11.66 5.35
C LEU A 23 -0.10 11.69 5.45
N VAL A 24 -0.80 11.41 4.35
CA VAL A 24 -2.26 11.35 4.34
C VAL A 24 -2.77 10.26 5.28
N VAL A 25 -2.15 9.09 5.27
CA VAL A 25 -2.50 8.00 6.18
C VAL A 25 -2.31 8.45 7.64
N ARG A 26 -1.19 9.10 7.93
CA ARG A 26 -0.91 9.61 9.28
C ARG A 26 -1.92 10.67 9.70
N LYS A 27 -2.25 11.59 8.81
CA LYS A 27 -3.26 12.63 9.07
C LYS A 27 -4.65 12.05 9.30
N SER A 28 -4.90 10.86 8.78
CA SER A 28 -6.17 10.15 9.00
C SER A 28 -6.25 9.48 10.38
N GLY A 29 -5.20 9.58 11.19
CA GLY A 29 -5.18 9.03 12.54
C GLY A 29 -4.57 7.65 12.68
N PHE A 30 -3.87 7.16 11.67
CA PHE A 30 -3.26 5.83 11.68
C PHE A 30 -1.73 5.91 11.69
N GLU A 31 -1.09 4.85 12.18
CA GLU A 31 0.35 4.70 12.06
C GLU A 31 0.67 4.24 10.65
N ASP A 32 1.50 4.99 9.94
CA ASP A 32 1.88 4.71 8.57
C ASP A 32 3.18 3.92 8.50
N PHE A 33 3.16 2.82 7.76
CA PHE A 33 4.36 2.04 7.45
C PHE A 33 4.44 1.83 5.94
N CYS A 34 5.60 2.13 5.37
CA CYS A 34 5.84 1.94 3.94
C CYS A 34 7.17 1.22 3.75
N PHE A 35 7.13 0.03 3.16
CA PHE A 35 8.32 -0.81 3.02
C PHE A 35 9.45 -0.11 2.26
N ILE A 36 9.11 0.56 1.15
CA ILE A 36 10.07 1.27 0.31
C ILE A 36 10.78 2.37 1.08
N ARG A 37 10.05 3.08 1.94
CA ARG A 37 10.60 4.17 2.76
C ARG A 37 11.34 3.65 3.99
N ASP A 38 10.67 2.78 4.77
CA ASP A 38 11.11 2.45 6.13
C ASP A 38 12.13 1.33 6.18
N ILE A 39 12.09 0.41 5.24
CA ILE A 39 13.02 -0.72 5.18
C ILE A 39 14.10 -0.49 4.12
N GLU A 40 13.71 -0.05 2.93
CA GLU A 40 14.63 0.07 1.79
C GLU A 40 15.23 1.45 1.63
N ASN A 41 14.67 2.47 2.26
CA ASN A 41 15.10 3.86 2.11
C ASN A 41 15.23 4.25 0.62
N TYR A 42 14.25 3.84 -0.18
CA TYR A 42 14.19 4.07 -1.63
C TYR A 42 15.37 3.51 -2.41
N GLN A 43 16.02 2.48 -1.86
CA GLN A 43 17.19 1.85 -2.48
C GLN A 43 17.01 0.34 -2.53
N LYS A 44 17.79 -0.33 -3.36
CA LYS A 44 17.82 -1.78 -3.37
C LYS A 44 18.78 -2.25 -2.26
N VAL A 45 18.24 -2.80 -1.17
CA VAL A 45 19.03 -3.27 -0.03
C VAL A 45 19.05 -4.79 0.09
N PHE A 46 18.16 -5.50 -0.61
CA PHE A 46 18.12 -6.95 -0.58
C PHE A 46 18.73 -7.53 -1.85
N ASN A 47 19.75 -8.38 -1.71
CA ASN A 47 20.35 -9.11 -2.82
C ASN A 47 19.63 -10.44 -3.07
N ASP A 48 19.04 -11.03 -2.02
CA ASP A 48 18.30 -12.27 -2.10
C ASP A 48 16.80 -12.00 -2.17
N PRO A 49 16.12 -12.37 -3.29
CA PRO A 49 14.68 -12.19 -3.40
C PRO A 49 13.87 -12.90 -2.31
N HIS A 50 14.37 -14.03 -1.79
CA HIS A 50 13.69 -14.73 -0.69
C HIS A 50 13.69 -13.88 0.58
N GLU A 51 14.80 -13.26 0.92
CA GLU A 51 14.89 -12.38 2.08
C GLU A 51 13.98 -11.16 1.93
N LEU A 52 13.92 -10.58 0.73
CA LEU A 52 13.03 -9.47 0.43
C LEU A 52 11.59 -9.82 0.78
N MET A 53 11.11 -10.93 0.26
CA MET A 53 9.70 -11.31 0.44
C MET A 53 9.40 -11.83 1.84
N GLN A 54 10.35 -12.49 2.51
CA GLN A 54 10.22 -12.87 3.91
C GLN A 54 10.07 -11.63 4.80
N ARG A 55 10.86 -10.60 4.52
CA ARG A 55 10.77 -9.36 5.29
C ARG A 55 9.45 -8.63 5.02
N ALA A 56 9.01 -8.58 3.77
CA ALA A 56 7.72 -7.98 3.44
C ALA A 56 6.58 -8.68 4.18
N LYS A 57 6.57 -10.00 4.15
CA LYS A 57 5.56 -10.79 4.85
C LYS A 57 5.58 -10.51 6.36
N ALA A 58 6.77 -10.48 6.96
CA ALA A 58 6.90 -10.23 8.39
C ALA A 58 6.37 -8.85 8.77
N GLU A 59 6.61 -7.84 7.95
CA GLU A 59 6.10 -6.49 8.21
C GLU A 59 4.59 -6.40 8.01
N ILE A 60 4.03 -7.10 7.04
CA ILE A 60 2.57 -7.19 6.86
C ILE A 60 1.93 -7.84 8.09
N GLU A 61 2.53 -8.90 8.61
CA GLU A 61 2.02 -9.58 9.82
C GLU A 61 1.91 -8.65 11.01
N LYS A 62 2.80 -7.67 11.13
CA LYS A 62 2.82 -6.69 12.22
C LYS A 62 1.80 -5.58 12.06
N CYS A 63 1.22 -5.44 10.88
CA CYS A 63 0.25 -4.39 10.59
C CYS A 63 -1.17 -4.90 10.76
N ASP A 64 -2.11 -3.97 10.93
CA ASP A 64 -3.54 -4.29 11.08
C ASP A 64 -4.26 -4.26 9.74
N ALA A 65 -3.75 -3.47 8.81
CA ALA A 65 -4.37 -3.29 7.50
C ALA A 65 -3.28 -3.11 6.44
N LEU A 66 -3.67 -3.34 5.19
CA LEU A 66 -2.84 -3.01 4.03
C LEU A 66 -3.61 -2.02 3.16
N LEU A 67 -2.94 -0.92 2.81
CA LEU A 67 -3.46 0.04 1.85
C LEU A 67 -2.65 -0.07 0.57
N ILE A 68 -3.33 -0.36 -0.52
CA ILE A 68 -2.71 -0.45 -1.84
C ILE A 68 -3.16 0.72 -2.72
N ASP A 69 -2.19 1.45 -3.26
CA ASP A 69 -2.45 2.43 -4.31
C ASP A 69 -2.42 1.68 -5.65
N TYR A 70 -3.62 1.43 -6.17
CA TYR A 70 -3.79 0.63 -7.36
C TYR A 70 -3.66 1.51 -8.61
N ASP A 71 -2.50 1.46 -9.21
CA ASP A 71 -2.19 2.18 -10.45
C ASP A 71 -1.71 1.16 -11.49
N GLY A 72 -2.66 0.39 -12.00
CA GLY A 72 -2.38 -0.66 -12.94
C GLY A 72 -1.67 -1.87 -12.33
N PRO A 73 -1.24 -2.83 -13.15
CA PRO A 73 -0.60 -4.04 -12.65
C PRO A 73 0.81 -3.75 -12.13
N GLY A 74 1.10 -4.25 -10.92
CA GLY A 74 2.42 -4.20 -10.33
C GLY A 74 2.63 -5.46 -9.51
N ASN A 75 3.54 -6.32 -9.94
CA ASN A 75 3.70 -7.65 -9.35
C ASN A 75 3.91 -7.62 -7.83
N GLY A 76 4.81 -6.75 -7.36
CA GLY A 76 5.10 -6.67 -5.92
C GLY A 76 3.90 -6.27 -5.10
N ARG A 77 3.15 -5.28 -5.54
CA ARG A 77 1.95 -4.81 -4.84
C ARG A 77 0.88 -5.89 -4.78
N ILE A 78 0.70 -6.62 -5.87
CA ILE A 78 -0.32 -7.69 -5.94
C ILE A 78 0.07 -8.87 -5.06
N ILE A 79 1.34 -9.22 -4.98
CA ILE A 79 1.80 -10.27 -4.07
C ILE A 79 1.58 -9.86 -2.62
N GLU A 80 1.93 -8.64 -2.26
CA GLU A 80 1.69 -8.11 -0.91
C GLU A 80 0.21 -8.09 -0.56
N LEU A 81 -0.62 -7.70 -1.52
CA LEU A 81 -2.08 -7.72 -1.36
C LEU A 81 -2.57 -9.14 -1.03
N GLY A 82 -2.09 -10.15 -1.77
CA GLY A 82 -2.43 -11.55 -1.54
C GLY A 82 -1.98 -12.05 -0.18
N ILE A 83 -0.80 -11.65 0.27
CA ILE A 83 -0.30 -12.00 1.61
C ILE A 83 -1.23 -11.43 2.69
N ALA A 84 -1.57 -10.15 2.58
CA ALA A 84 -2.46 -9.51 3.54
C ALA A 84 -3.84 -10.16 3.57
N TYR A 85 -4.36 -10.49 2.40
CA TYR A 85 -5.64 -11.17 2.28
C TYR A 85 -5.62 -12.54 2.97
N ALA A 86 -4.57 -13.32 2.74
CA ALA A 86 -4.40 -14.64 3.36
C ALA A 86 -4.24 -14.56 4.88
N LEU A 87 -3.69 -13.46 5.38
CA LEU A 87 -3.52 -13.21 6.80
C LEU A 87 -4.73 -12.54 7.46
N ASN A 88 -5.81 -12.39 6.72
CA ASN A 88 -7.07 -11.76 7.18
C ASN A 88 -6.89 -10.32 7.65
N LYS A 89 -5.97 -9.59 7.05
CA LYS A 89 -5.83 -8.17 7.31
C LYS A 89 -6.92 -7.39 6.59
N GLN A 90 -7.27 -6.23 7.14
CA GLN A 90 -8.18 -5.32 6.44
C GLN A 90 -7.48 -4.78 5.18
N ILE A 91 -8.18 -4.78 4.06
CA ILE A 91 -7.61 -4.32 2.80
C ILE A 91 -8.34 -3.08 2.33
N ILE A 92 -7.57 -2.00 2.16
CA ILE A 92 -8.04 -0.71 1.67
C ILE A 92 -7.38 -0.47 0.33
N LEU A 93 -8.19 -0.38 -0.71
CA LEU A 93 -7.71 -0.09 -2.05
C LEU A 93 -8.04 1.35 -2.39
N ILE A 94 -7.03 2.10 -2.80
CA ILE A 94 -7.24 3.44 -3.33
C ILE A 94 -6.88 3.46 -4.81
N ALA A 95 -7.62 4.20 -5.60
CA ALA A 95 -7.39 4.31 -7.03
C ALA A 95 -7.82 5.69 -7.53
N LYS A 96 -7.11 6.22 -8.51
CA LYS A 96 -7.54 7.44 -9.17
C LYS A 96 -8.89 7.22 -9.83
N LYS A 97 -9.73 8.24 -9.78
CA LYS A 97 -11.06 8.20 -10.39
C LYS A 97 -10.96 7.79 -11.86
N GLY A 98 -11.78 6.82 -12.23
CA GLY A 98 -11.76 6.29 -13.59
C GLY A 98 -10.82 5.11 -13.82
N THR A 99 -10.04 4.72 -12.81
CA THR A 99 -9.17 3.54 -12.91
C THR A 99 -10.02 2.28 -12.97
N LYS A 100 -9.73 1.42 -13.93
CA LYS A 100 -10.40 0.14 -14.05
C LYS A 100 -9.75 -0.87 -13.11
N ILE A 101 -10.53 -1.38 -12.15
CA ILE A 101 -10.05 -2.33 -11.15
C ILE A 101 -10.47 -3.73 -11.58
N LYS A 102 -9.51 -4.66 -11.63
CA LYS A 102 -9.78 -6.06 -12.00
C LYS A 102 -10.59 -6.76 -10.91
N ASP A 103 -11.44 -7.69 -11.32
CA ASP A 103 -12.33 -8.44 -10.44
C ASP A 103 -11.58 -9.10 -9.28
N THR A 104 -10.45 -9.73 -9.56
CA THR A 104 -9.68 -10.44 -8.54
C THR A 104 -9.12 -9.48 -7.48
N VAL A 105 -8.80 -8.27 -7.87
CA VAL A 105 -8.30 -7.24 -6.95
C VAL A 105 -9.46 -6.65 -6.15
N ALA A 106 -10.55 -6.30 -6.83
CA ALA A 106 -11.75 -5.80 -6.16
C ALA A 106 -12.31 -6.81 -5.16
N GLY A 107 -12.21 -8.09 -5.49
CA GLY A 107 -12.77 -9.19 -4.68
C GLY A 107 -12.09 -9.38 -3.34
N VAL A 108 -10.88 -8.89 -3.14
CA VAL A 108 -10.17 -8.97 -1.87
C VAL A 108 -10.20 -7.68 -1.07
N ALA A 109 -10.69 -6.59 -1.66
CA ALA A 109 -10.73 -5.29 -0.98
C ALA A 109 -11.94 -5.20 -0.05
N ASP A 110 -11.69 -4.77 1.17
CA ASP A 110 -12.77 -4.47 2.12
C ASP A 110 -13.33 -3.08 1.91
N LYS A 111 -12.50 -2.18 1.39
CA LYS A 111 -12.87 -0.80 1.13
C LYS A 111 -12.19 -0.32 -0.13
N ILE A 112 -12.93 0.32 -1.02
CA ILE A 112 -12.39 0.92 -2.25
C ILE A 112 -12.67 2.41 -2.21
N ILE A 113 -11.62 3.21 -2.33
CA ILE A 113 -11.71 4.67 -2.31
C ILE A 113 -11.18 5.20 -3.64
N GLU A 114 -12.02 5.88 -4.39
CA GLU A 114 -11.59 6.60 -5.59
C GLU A 114 -11.20 8.03 -5.20
N TYR A 115 -10.12 8.54 -5.78
CA TYR A 115 -9.64 9.87 -5.47
C TYR A 115 -9.20 10.62 -6.72
N GLU A 116 -9.25 11.94 -6.67
CA GLU A 116 -8.66 12.82 -7.68
C GLU A 116 -7.33 13.36 -7.17
N LYS A 117 -7.28 13.71 -5.88
CA LYS A 117 -6.08 14.10 -5.16
C LYS A 117 -5.91 13.20 -3.95
N LEU A 118 -4.67 12.88 -3.58
CA LEU A 118 -4.40 11.99 -2.44
C LEU A 118 -5.07 12.48 -1.15
N GLU A 119 -5.11 13.77 -0.92
CA GLU A 119 -5.75 14.32 0.29
C GLU A 119 -7.24 14.00 0.38
N ASP A 120 -7.90 13.68 -0.73
CA ASP A 120 -9.32 13.31 -0.73
C ASP A 120 -9.59 12.07 0.09
N ILE A 121 -8.60 11.18 0.22
CA ILE A 121 -8.80 9.91 0.92
C ILE A 121 -8.91 10.07 2.44
N ILE A 122 -8.47 11.20 3.00
CA ILE A 122 -8.51 11.45 4.45
C ILE A 122 -9.93 11.30 4.98
N GLU A 123 -10.88 11.88 4.30
CA GLU A 123 -12.30 11.84 4.68
C GLU A 123 -12.82 10.40 4.76
N TYR A 124 -12.42 9.57 3.81
CA TYR A 124 -12.93 8.20 3.71
C TYR A 124 -12.15 7.21 4.58
N LEU A 125 -10.86 7.45 4.80
CA LEU A 125 -10.04 6.60 5.68
C LEU A 125 -10.46 6.74 7.14
N SER A 126 -10.79 7.94 7.55
CA SER A 126 -11.14 8.23 8.94
C SER A 126 -12.57 7.77 9.31
N ALA A 127 -13.36 7.47 8.32
CA ALA A 127 -14.78 7.13 8.52
C ALA A 127 -14.97 5.69 9.03
#